data_117c30b05d970e1e8a6a5e1810f91782
#
_entry.id   117c30b05d970e1e8a6a5e1810f91782
#
_cell.length_a   1.000
_cell.length_b   1.000
_cell.length_c   1.000
_cell.angle_alpha   90.00
_cell.angle_beta   90.00
_cell.angle_gamma   90.00
#
_symmetry.space_group_name_H-M   'P 1'
#
loop_
_entity.id
_entity.type
_entity.pdbx_description
1 polymer ?
#
loop_
_entity_poly.entity_id
_entity_poly.type
_entity_poly.pdbx_seq_one_letter_code
_entity_poly.pdbx_strand_id
1 'polypeptide(L)'
;MHHIDEGSGPPVIMLHGNPSWSFLYRNVIPALATTHRVIVPDHLGCGLSDMPPSGYRFTLADRVADLNDLLAITVPNGPIDIVAHDWGGMIGLAWAVAHPERVRRLVLMNTAGFGLPPGASIPWSLRLARTPLLGSLLVRGFNGFVKGAISHGVTKPLPEAARQGFLAPYASWEDREAIHRFVLDIPLSKGHPTWDLVQRTSEGLESLACKPALLLWGLRDFVFTPPYLEQWRRVWPGANAHVLPDAGHWLLEDEPEECCRRIEAFLRS
;
A
#
# COMPACT_ATOMS: atom_id res chain seq x y z
N MET A 1 -0.70 15.11 -8.44
CA MET A 1 -1.17 13.96 -7.62
C MET A 1 -2.34 14.43 -6.76
N HIS A 2 -3.53 13.83 -6.93
CA HIS A 2 -4.67 14.04 -6.06
C HIS A 2 -4.35 13.54 -4.64
N HIS A 3 -4.85 14.23 -3.62
CA HIS A 3 -4.77 13.76 -2.24
C HIS A 3 -5.89 14.38 -1.40
N ILE A 4 -6.31 13.64 -0.39
CA ILE A 4 -7.15 14.13 0.70
C ILE A 4 -6.21 14.75 1.75
N ASP A 5 -6.57 15.91 2.29
CA ASP A 5 -5.83 16.60 3.35
C ASP A 5 -6.85 17.14 4.35
N GLU A 6 -7.05 16.42 5.45
CA GLU A 6 -8.09 16.72 6.42
C GLU A 6 -7.59 16.69 7.86
N GLY A 7 -8.25 17.46 8.72
CA GLY A 7 -7.90 17.55 10.13
C GLY A 7 -6.75 18.49 10.42
N SER A 8 -6.28 18.46 11.65
CA SER A 8 -5.16 19.27 12.14
C SER A 8 -4.42 18.53 13.24
N GLY A 9 -3.13 18.84 13.42
CA GLY A 9 -2.27 18.18 14.41
C GLY A 9 -1.08 17.45 13.76
N PRO A 10 -0.54 16.42 14.42
CA PRO A 10 0.56 15.65 13.88
C PRO A 10 0.21 15.01 12.53
N PRO A 11 1.09 15.14 11.50
CA PRO A 11 0.78 14.62 10.18
C PRO A 11 0.85 13.09 10.11
N VAL A 12 -0.15 12.50 9.43
CA VAL A 12 -0.22 11.07 9.08
C VAL A 12 -0.36 10.97 7.57
N ILE A 13 0.55 10.27 6.91
CA ILE A 13 0.42 9.91 5.50
C ILE A 13 -0.14 8.48 5.39
N MET A 14 -1.19 8.28 4.58
CA MET A 14 -1.79 6.97 4.35
C MET A 14 -1.59 6.55 2.89
N LEU A 15 -0.86 5.47 2.68
CA LEU A 15 -0.44 5.02 1.36
C LEU A 15 -1.18 3.74 0.97
N HIS A 16 -1.98 3.84 -0.09
CA HIS A 16 -2.71 2.70 -0.66
C HIS A 16 -1.84 1.83 -1.55
N GLY A 17 -2.33 0.63 -1.84
CA GLY A 17 -1.70 -0.28 -2.78
C GLY A 17 -2.46 -0.46 -4.08
N ASN A 18 -2.21 -1.57 -4.76
CA ASN A 18 -2.78 -1.91 -6.06
C ASN A 18 -3.82 -3.04 -5.93
N PRO A 19 -5.04 -2.90 -6.45
CA PRO A 19 -5.58 -1.82 -7.29
C PRO A 19 -6.46 -0.79 -6.53
N SER A 20 -6.19 -0.58 -5.25
CA SER A 20 -6.96 0.38 -4.47
C SER A 20 -6.54 1.84 -4.74
N TRP A 21 -7.15 2.78 -4.02
CA TRP A 21 -6.89 4.21 -4.02
C TRP A 21 -7.29 4.80 -2.66
N SER A 22 -7.23 6.10 -2.45
CA SER A 22 -7.53 6.74 -1.16
C SER A 22 -8.86 6.31 -0.55
N PHE A 23 -9.82 5.87 -1.36
CA PHE A 23 -11.11 5.33 -0.94
C PHE A 23 -10.99 4.14 0.03
N LEU A 24 -9.90 3.39 0.00
CA LEU A 24 -9.61 2.32 0.96
C LEU A 24 -9.62 2.84 2.41
N TYR A 25 -9.19 4.07 2.61
CA TYR A 25 -9.07 4.70 3.92
C TYR A 25 -10.29 5.50 4.37
N ARG A 26 -11.39 5.52 3.58
CA ARG A 26 -12.59 6.33 3.85
C ARG A 26 -13.19 6.17 5.24
N ASN A 27 -13.05 4.97 5.85
CA ASN A 27 -13.54 4.69 7.19
C ASN A 27 -12.54 5.11 8.29
N VAL A 28 -11.25 5.23 7.96
CA VAL A 28 -10.18 5.59 8.90
C VAL A 28 -10.01 7.11 8.98
N ILE A 29 -10.13 7.80 7.86
CA ILE A 29 -9.92 9.25 7.76
C ILE A 29 -10.73 10.04 8.78
N PRO A 30 -12.08 9.88 8.91
CA PRO A 30 -12.88 10.70 9.83
C PRO A 30 -12.47 10.54 11.30
N ALA A 31 -12.09 9.33 11.71
CA ALA A 31 -11.67 9.06 13.07
C ALA A 31 -10.32 9.74 13.40
N LEU A 32 -9.34 9.63 12.51
CA LEU A 32 -8.02 10.21 12.70
C LEU A 32 -7.99 11.72 12.50
N ALA A 33 -8.79 12.29 11.61
CA ALA A 33 -8.86 13.73 11.35
C ALA A 33 -9.30 14.55 12.57
N THR A 34 -9.86 13.89 13.60
CA THR A 34 -10.18 14.55 14.88
C THR A 34 -8.96 14.95 15.70
N THR A 35 -7.80 14.30 15.47
CA THR A 35 -6.58 14.48 16.29
C THR A 35 -5.29 14.60 15.46
N HIS A 36 -5.34 14.31 14.18
CA HIS A 36 -4.20 14.32 13.27
C HIS A 36 -4.56 15.07 11.98
N ARG A 37 -3.54 15.60 11.31
CA ARG A 37 -3.67 16.01 9.90
C ARG A 37 -3.44 14.78 9.03
N VAL A 38 -4.46 14.32 8.36
CA VAL A 38 -4.48 13.09 7.57
C VAL A 38 -4.29 13.43 6.09
N ILE A 39 -3.23 12.92 5.50
CA ILE A 39 -2.89 13.13 4.08
C ILE A 39 -2.96 11.77 3.39
N VAL A 40 -3.82 11.64 2.38
CA VAL A 40 -4.06 10.36 1.69
C VAL A 40 -3.96 10.58 0.18
N PRO A 41 -2.77 10.37 -0.40
CA PRO A 41 -2.60 10.51 -1.84
C PRO A 41 -3.19 9.35 -2.61
N ASP A 42 -3.61 9.63 -3.83
CA ASP A 42 -3.76 8.64 -4.89
C ASP A 42 -2.46 8.62 -5.71
N HIS A 43 -1.82 7.46 -5.84
CA HIS A 43 -0.65 7.33 -6.70
C HIS A 43 -0.97 7.75 -8.14
N LEU A 44 0.00 8.30 -8.87
CA LEU A 44 -0.21 8.73 -10.26
C LEU A 44 -0.79 7.60 -11.10
N GLY A 45 -1.88 7.90 -11.81
CA GLY A 45 -2.67 6.96 -12.59
C GLY A 45 -3.60 6.06 -11.78
N CYS A 46 -3.77 6.31 -10.48
CA CYS A 46 -4.73 5.62 -9.61
C CYS A 46 -5.74 6.61 -9.03
N GLY A 47 -6.92 6.12 -8.67
CA GLY A 47 -7.95 6.93 -8.01
C GLY A 47 -8.31 8.18 -8.82
N LEU A 48 -8.23 9.33 -8.20
CA LEU A 48 -8.52 10.64 -8.79
C LEU A 48 -7.26 11.39 -9.26
N SER A 49 -6.07 10.76 -9.18
CA SER A 49 -4.85 11.33 -9.72
C SER A 49 -4.81 11.26 -11.23
N ASP A 50 -4.22 12.28 -11.85
CA ASP A 50 -3.97 12.31 -13.28
C ASP A 50 -3.11 11.14 -13.72
N MET A 51 -3.28 10.73 -14.98
CA MET A 51 -2.34 9.84 -15.65
C MET A 51 -1.01 10.58 -15.85
N PRO A 52 0.13 9.99 -15.49
CA PRO A 52 1.42 10.66 -15.64
C PRO A 52 1.76 10.89 -17.12
N PRO A 53 2.68 11.85 -17.41
CA PRO A 53 3.07 12.17 -18.79
C PRO A 53 3.78 10.99 -19.46
N SER A 54 3.86 11.05 -20.79
CA SER A 54 4.60 10.07 -21.60
C SER A 54 6.07 10.01 -21.14
N GLY A 55 6.60 8.79 -20.99
CA GLY A 55 7.96 8.56 -20.49
C GLY A 55 8.04 8.25 -18.99
N TYR A 56 6.98 8.43 -18.23
CA TYR A 56 6.91 7.94 -16.85
C TYR A 56 6.95 6.41 -16.83
N ARG A 57 7.87 5.83 -16.05
CA ARG A 57 8.17 4.39 -16.12
C ARG A 57 7.29 3.55 -15.22
N PHE A 58 6.60 4.16 -14.25
CA PHE A 58 5.79 3.48 -13.24
C PHE A 58 6.59 2.52 -12.35
N THR A 59 7.88 2.77 -12.15
CA THR A 59 8.70 1.97 -11.25
C THR A 59 8.51 2.37 -9.79
N LEU A 60 8.93 1.52 -8.87
CA LEU A 60 8.97 1.87 -7.44
C LEU A 60 9.75 3.18 -7.21
N ALA A 61 10.87 3.39 -7.91
CA ALA A 61 11.67 4.60 -7.79
C ALA A 61 10.88 5.86 -8.20
N ASP A 62 10.10 5.79 -9.27
CA ASP A 62 9.28 6.92 -9.71
C ASP A 62 8.20 7.24 -8.66
N ARG A 63 7.53 6.22 -8.10
CA ARG A 63 6.50 6.40 -7.06
C ARG A 63 7.05 6.92 -5.73
N VAL A 64 8.27 6.52 -5.37
CA VAL A 64 8.97 7.07 -4.19
C VAL A 64 9.34 8.54 -4.41
N ALA A 65 9.74 8.90 -5.62
CA ALA A 65 10.00 10.30 -5.98
C ALA A 65 8.71 11.14 -5.92
N ASP A 66 7.59 10.63 -6.45
CA ASP A 66 6.28 11.29 -6.37
C ASP A 66 5.84 11.52 -4.91
N LEU A 67 6.03 10.52 -4.04
CA LEU A 67 5.76 10.65 -2.60
C LEU A 67 6.66 11.71 -1.97
N ASN A 68 7.94 11.71 -2.30
CA ASN A 68 8.89 12.70 -1.79
C ASN A 68 8.47 14.12 -2.18
N ASP A 69 8.09 14.34 -3.42
CA ASP A 69 7.66 15.65 -3.93
C ASP A 69 6.34 16.09 -3.27
N LEU A 70 5.40 15.18 -3.06
CA LEU A 70 4.18 15.48 -2.31
C LEU A 70 4.50 15.90 -0.88
N LEU A 71 5.34 15.14 -0.18
CA LEU A 71 5.71 15.44 1.21
C LEU A 71 6.54 16.71 1.34
N ALA A 72 7.36 17.06 0.34
CA ALA A 72 8.08 18.32 0.31
C ALA A 72 7.14 19.54 0.26
N ILE A 73 5.95 19.37 -0.32
CA ILE A 73 4.93 20.44 -0.42
C ILE A 73 4.00 20.43 0.80
N THR A 74 3.49 19.25 1.18
CA THR A 74 2.44 19.12 2.20
C THR A 74 2.98 19.12 3.63
N VAL A 75 4.14 18.47 3.85
CA VAL A 75 4.80 18.34 5.15
C VAL A 75 6.30 18.59 4.97
N PRO A 76 6.74 19.81 4.68
CA PRO A 76 8.15 20.11 4.38
C PRO A 76 9.10 19.81 5.56
N ASN A 77 8.59 19.87 6.78
CA ASN A 77 9.40 19.72 7.99
C ASN A 77 8.72 18.82 9.03
N GLY A 78 9.53 18.26 9.93
CA GLY A 78 9.05 17.52 11.09
C GLY A 78 8.76 16.03 10.80
N PRO A 79 8.46 15.28 11.87
CA PRO A 79 8.21 13.86 11.78
C PRO A 79 6.79 13.55 11.29
N ILE A 80 6.64 12.42 10.62
CA ILE A 80 5.40 11.93 10.00
C ILE A 80 5.09 10.53 10.53
N ASP A 81 3.82 10.23 10.79
CA ASP A 81 3.33 8.87 10.91
C ASP A 81 3.00 8.31 9.53
N ILE A 82 3.32 7.06 9.29
CA ILE A 82 3.05 6.38 8.02
C ILE A 82 2.09 5.22 8.28
N VAL A 83 0.96 5.22 7.59
CA VAL A 83 0.00 4.11 7.53
C VAL A 83 0.02 3.58 6.11
N ALA A 84 0.32 2.31 5.92
CA ALA A 84 0.55 1.80 4.57
C ALA A 84 0.03 0.38 4.38
N HIS A 85 -0.50 0.12 3.19
CA HIS A 85 -1.06 -1.15 2.77
C HIS A 85 -0.50 -1.56 1.40
N ASP A 86 -0.21 -2.83 1.20
CA ASP A 86 0.24 -3.43 -0.06
C ASP A 86 1.45 -2.65 -0.66
N TRP A 87 1.39 -2.19 -1.91
CA TRP A 87 2.42 -1.37 -2.54
C TRP A 87 2.70 -0.06 -1.80
N GLY A 88 1.69 0.50 -1.11
CA GLY A 88 1.90 1.68 -0.28
C GLY A 88 2.94 1.45 0.81
N GLY A 89 3.03 0.21 1.33
CA GLY A 89 4.10 -0.15 2.28
C GLY A 89 5.47 -0.15 1.65
N MET A 90 5.65 -0.75 0.48
CA MET A 90 6.94 -0.74 -0.22
C MET A 90 7.38 0.69 -0.59
N ILE A 91 6.45 1.52 -1.08
CA ILE A 91 6.71 2.93 -1.41
C ILE A 91 7.06 3.73 -0.16
N GLY A 92 6.23 3.62 0.90
CA GLY A 92 6.43 4.34 2.15
C GLY A 92 7.70 3.94 2.88
N LEU A 93 8.04 2.65 2.89
CA LEU A 93 9.26 2.16 3.52
C LEU A 93 10.52 2.51 2.74
N ALA A 94 10.47 2.48 1.41
CA ALA A 94 11.61 2.94 0.59
C ALA A 94 11.90 4.43 0.83
N TRP A 95 10.87 5.27 0.97
CA TRP A 95 11.02 6.66 1.38
C TRP A 95 11.51 6.78 2.82
N ALA A 96 10.93 6.03 3.75
CA ALA A 96 11.24 6.06 5.17
C ALA A 96 12.70 5.68 5.49
N VAL A 97 13.24 4.68 4.80
CA VAL A 97 14.65 4.27 4.92
C VAL A 97 15.60 5.37 4.45
N ALA A 98 15.21 6.16 3.45
CA ALA A 98 15.99 7.32 3.00
C ALA A 98 15.86 8.53 3.94
N HIS A 99 14.81 8.59 4.78
CA HIS A 99 14.50 9.71 5.68
C HIS A 99 14.11 9.23 7.10
N PRO A 100 14.94 8.40 7.78
CA PRO A 100 14.56 7.77 9.05
C PRO A 100 14.28 8.78 10.17
N GLU A 101 14.90 9.95 10.12
CA GLU A 101 14.67 11.06 11.06
C GLU A 101 13.26 11.68 10.91
N ARG A 102 12.66 11.54 9.74
CA ARG A 102 11.32 12.04 9.43
C ARG A 102 10.20 11.07 9.87
N VAL A 103 10.54 9.83 10.21
CA VAL A 103 9.57 8.81 10.61
C VAL A 103 9.34 8.87 12.11
N ARG A 104 8.06 9.04 12.53
CA ARG A 104 7.66 8.97 13.94
C ARG A 104 7.16 7.57 14.31
N ARG A 105 6.15 7.06 13.61
CA ARG A 105 5.51 5.76 13.82
C ARG A 105 5.16 5.11 12.48
N LEU A 106 5.02 3.80 12.48
CA LEU A 106 4.67 2.99 11.30
C LEU A 106 3.48 2.10 11.59
N VAL A 107 2.45 2.14 10.76
CA VAL A 107 1.36 1.16 10.71
C VAL A 107 1.42 0.46 9.37
N LEU A 108 1.73 -0.82 9.38
CA LEU A 108 1.87 -1.65 8.19
C LEU A 108 0.77 -2.70 8.14
N MET A 109 0.06 -2.73 7.03
CA MET A 109 -1.08 -3.61 6.80
C MET A 109 -0.83 -4.46 5.57
N ASN A 110 -0.76 -5.79 5.72
CA ASN A 110 -0.57 -6.75 4.62
C ASN A 110 0.35 -6.19 3.52
N THR A 111 1.63 -6.06 3.83
CA THR A 111 2.62 -5.43 2.96
C THR A 111 4.03 -5.99 3.18
N ALA A 112 4.98 -5.54 2.36
CA ALA A 112 6.40 -5.86 2.50
C ALA A 112 7.28 -4.61 2.35
N GLY A 113 8.46 -4.66 2.97
CA GLY A 113 9.60 -3.76 2.73
C GLY A 113 10.82 -4.54 2.24
N PHE A 114 10.61 -5.75 1.75
CA PHE A 114 11.63 -6.72 1.34
C PHE A 114 11.11 -7.56 0.17
N GLY A 115 12.01 -8.29 -0.47
CA GLY A 115 11.65 -9.24 -1.53
C GLY A 115 10.86 -10.45 -1.00
N LEU A 116 10.60 -11.41 -1.87
CA LEU A 116 9.81 -12.61 -1.54
C LEU A 116 10.47 -13.39 -0.39
N PRO A 117 9.83 -13.53 0.78
CA PRO A 117 10.41 -14.24 1.91
C PRO A 117 10.40 -15.77 1.69
N PRO A 118 11.27 -16.52 2.38
CA PRO A 118 11.26 -17.97 2.31
C PRO A 118 9.88 -18.57 2.64
N GLY A 119 9.41 -19.49 1.82
CA GLY A 119 8.09 -20.13 1.97
C GLY A 119 6.93 -19.37 1.35
N ALA A 120 7.12 -18.12 0.91
CA ALA A 120 6.12 -17.40 0.13
C ALA A 120 6.24 -17.71 -1.36
N SER A 121 5.16 -17.53 -2.08
CA SER A 121 5.11 -17.69 -3.53
C SER A 121 4.24 -16.60 -4.16
N ILE A 122 4.57 -16.22 -5.39
CA ILE A 122 3.73 -15.30 -6.15
C ILE A 122 2.44 -16.03 -6.57
N PRO A 123 1.25 -15.48 -6.26
CA PRO A 123 -0.03 -16.03 -6.70
C PRO A 123 -0.08 -16.24 -8.21
N TRP A 124 -0.74 -17.33 -8.63
CA TRP A 124 -0.87 -17.65 -10.06
C TRP A 124 -1.58 -16.54 -10.85
N SER A 125 -2.54 -15.86 -10.24
CA SER A 125 -3.23 -14.70 -10.83
C SER A 125 -2.30 -13.54 -11.15
N LEU A 126 -1.34 -13.24 -10.27
CA LEU A 126 -0.30 -12.23 -10.53
C LEU A 126 0.65 -12.68 -11.64
N ARG A 127 1.01 -13.97 -11.69
CA ARG A 127 1.82 -14.52 -12.80
C ARG A 127 1.08 -14.38 -14.13
N LEU A 128 -0.22 -14.69 -14.16
CA LEU A 128 -1.05 -14.54 -15.34
C LEU A 128 -1.15 -13.09 -15.81
N ALA A 129 -1.37 -12.16 -14.88
CA ALA A 129 -1.44 -10.73 -15.17
C ALA A 129 -0.11 -10.15 -15.71
N ARG A 130 1.01 -10.83 -15.52
CA ARG A 130 2.35 -10.47 -16.03
C ARG A 130 2.67 -11.06 -17.41
N THR A 131 1.82 -11.93 -17.95
CA THR A 131 2.08 -12.52 -19.27
C THR A 131 1.97 -11.46 -20.37
N PRO A 132 2.88 -11.43 -21.33
CA PRO A 132 2.80 -10.49 -22.44
C PRO A 132 1.46 -10.60 -23.18
N LEU A 133 0.91 -9.48 -23.60
CA LEU A 133 -0.38 -9.33 -24.31
C LEU A 133 -1.58 -9.84 -23.50
N LEU A 134 -1.59 -11.10 -23.05
CA LEU A 134 -2.69 -11.67 -22.29
C LEU A 134 -2.91 -10.95 -20.97
N GLY A 135 -1.84 -10.66 -20.21
CA GLY A 135 -1.91 -9.89 -18.97
C GLY A 135 -2.52 -8.51 -19.18
N SER A 136 -2.06 -7.81 -20.22
CA SER A 136 -2.62 -6.50 -20.61
C SER A 136 -4.11 -6.58 -20.94
N LEU A 137 -4.51 -7.57 -21.72
CA LEU A 137 -5.91 -7.79 -22.07
C LEU A 137 -6.77 -8.09 -20.84
N LEU A 138 -6.30 -8.95 -19.94
CA LEU A 138 -7.02 -9.30 -18.72
C LEU A 138 -7.14 -8.12 -17.75
N VAL A 139 -6.03 -7.41 -17.51
CA VAL A 139 -6.00 -6.30 -16.54
C VAL A 139 -6.69 -5.07 -17.13
N ARG A 140 -6.25 -4.62 -18.32
CA ARG A 140 -6.71 -3.36 -18.92
C ARG A 140 -7.99 -3.54 -19.73
N GLY A 141 -8.12 -4.61 -20.51
CA GLY A 141 -9.29 -4.88 -21.35
C GLY A 141 -10.53 -5.22 -20.54
N PHE A 142 -10.46 -6.26 -19.74
CA PHE A 142 -11.60 -6.77 -18.97
C PHE A 142 -11.75 -6.20 -17.56
N ASN A 143 -10.83 -5.34 -17.13
CA ASN A 143 -10.74 -4.87 -15.73
C ASN A 143 -10.67 -6.04 -14.72
N GLY A 144 -10.02 -7.12 -15.15
CA GLY A 144 -10.02 -8.38 -14.40
C GLY A 144 -9.27 -8.27 -13.08
N PHE A 145 -8.27 -7.40 -12.99
CA PHE A 145 -7.48 -7.24 -11.78
C PHE A 145 -8.27 -6.53 -10.66
N VAL A 146 -8.91 -5.40 -10.97
CA VAL A 146 -9.74 -4.65 -10.00
C VAL A 146 -10.94 -5.51 -9.58
N LYS A 147 -11.65 -6.12 -10.54
CA LYS A 147 -12.78 -7.02 -10.25
C LYS A 147 -12.35 -8.22 -9.42
N GLY A 148 -11.18 -8.79 -9.71
CA GLY A 148 -10.58 -9.89 -8.96
C GLY A 148 -10.24 -9.49 -7.52
N ALA A 149 -9.67 -8.31 -7.31
CA ALA A 149 -9.37 -7.80 -5.98
C ALA A 149 -10.64 -7.57 -5.15
N ILE A 150 -11.69 -7.00 -5.74
CA ILE A 150 -13.01 -6.82 -5.09
C ILE A 150 -13.62 -8.17 -4.66
N SER A 151 -13.39 -9.24 -5.41
CA SER A 151 -14.02 -10.55 -5.16
C SER A 151 -13.18 -11.47 -4.26
N HIS A 152 -11.84 -11.34 -4.30
CA HIS A 152 -10.93 -12.27 -3.64
C HIS A 152 -10.00 -11.57 -2.63
N GLY A 153 -9.93 -10.25 -2.65
CA GLY A 153 -9.16 -9.46 -1.67
C GLY A 153 -9.86 -9.34 -0.33
N VAL A 154 -11.13 -9.67 -0.26
CA VAL A 154 -11.97 -9.66 0.94
C VAL A 154 -12.50 -11.06 1.25
N THR A 155 -12.86 -11.30 2.50
CA THR A 155 -13.49 -12.55 2.96
C THR A 155 -15.01 -12.46 3.01
N LYS A 156 -15.55 -11.24 3.10
CA LYS A 156 -16.98 -10.94 3.07
C LYS A 156 -17.31 -10.14 1.81
N PRO A 157 -18.44 -10.38 1.14
CA PRO A 157 -18.84 -9.58 -0.02
C PRO A 157 -18.93 -8.09 0.34
N LEU A 158 -18.33 -7.23 -0.48
CA LEU A 158 -18.43 -5.79 -0.30
C LEU A 158 -19.87 -5.31 -0.54
N PRO A 159 -20.34 -4.32 0.24
CA PRO A 159 -21.55 -3.57 -0.11
C PRO A 159 -21.44 -2.98 -1.51
N GLU A 160 -22.56 -2.90 -2.24
CA GLU A 160 -22.56 -2.45 -3.63
C GLU A 160 -21.93 -1.05 -3.79
N ALA A 161 -22.22 -0.13 -2.86
CA ALA A 161 -21.62 1.21 -2.89
C ALA A 161 -20.08 1.18 -2.77
N ALA A 162 -19.52 0.32 -1.92
CA ALA A 162 -18.07 0.15 -1.80
C ALA A 162 -17.50 -0.48 -3.07
N ARG A 163 -18.15 -1.50 -3.63
CA ARG A 163 -17.78 -2.14 -4.88
C ARG A 163 -17.71 -1.14 -6.03
N GLN A 164 -18.71 -0.29 -6.16
CA GLN A 164 -18.75 0.77 -7.16
C GLN A 164 -17.66 1.82 -6.92
N GLY A 165 -17.42 2.20 -5.65
CA GLY A 165 -16.34 3.13 -5.29
C GLY A 165 -14.96 2.64 -5.74
N PHE A 166 -14.65 1.35 -5.53
CA PHE A 166 -13.38 0.80 -6.01
C PHE A 166 -13.29 0.68 -7.54
N LEU A 167 -14.40 0.53 -8.24
CA LEU A 167 -14.43 0.44 -9.70
C LEU A 167 -14.41 1.82 -10.39
N ALA A 168 -14.89 2.86 -9.71
CA ALA A 168 -15.17 4.16 -10.32
C ALA A 168 -14.00 4.78 -11.11
N PRO A 169 -12.73 4.77 -10.61
CA PRO A 169 -11.62 5.37 -11.33
C PRO A 169 -11.14 4.57 -12.54
N TYR A 170 -11.59 3.32 -12.72
CA TYR A 170 -10.99 2.35 -13.65
C TYR A 170 -11.95 1.96 -14.78
N ALA A 171 -12.58 2.96 -15.41
CA ALA A 171 -13.62 2.75 -16.43
C ALA A 171 -13.05 2.36 -17.81
N SER A 172 -11.94 2.98 -18.23
CA SER A 172 -11.33 2.79 -19.55
C SER A 172 -10.10 1.89 -19.55
N TRP A 173 -9.60 1.57 -20.73
CA TRP A 173 -8.33 0.87 -20.90
C TRP A 173 -7.14 1.71 -20.37
N GLU A 174 -7.18 3.00 -20.62
CA GLU A 174 -6.16 3.97 -20.22
C GLU A 174 -6.09 4.12 -18.71
N ASP A 175 -7.22 4.20 -18.03
CA ASP A 175 -7.30 4.35 -16.56
C ASP A 175 -6.67 3.16 -15.80
N ARG A 176 -6.51 2.02 -16.46
CA ARG A 176 -5.94 0.80 -15.88
C ARG A 176 -4.46 0.58 -16.19
N GLU A 177 -3.81 1.57 -16.85
CA GLU A 177 -2.36 1.49 -17.15
C GLU A 177 -1.56 1.34 -15.85
N ALA A 178 -1.74 2.25 -14.89
CA ALA A 178 -1.01 2.24 -13.64
C ALA A 178 -1.22 0.94 -12.85
N ILE A 179 -2.47 0.40 -12.85
CA ILE A 179 -2.80 -0.89 -12.21
C ILE A 179 -1.96 -2.03 -12.81
N HIS A 180 -1.88 -2.10 -14.12
CA HIS A 180 -1.08 -3.13 -14.79
C HIS A 180 0.42 -2.92 -14.55
N ARG A 181 0.89 -1.67 -14.57
CA ARG A 181 2.30 -1.33 -14.30
C ARG A 181 2.75 -1.73 -12.90
N PHE A 182 1.91 -1.59 -11.88
CA PHE A 182 2.21 -2.10 -10.55
C PHE A 182 2.47 -3.62 -10.56
N VAL A 183 1.64 -4.38 -11.26
CA VAL A 183 1.83 -5.83 -11.37
C VAL A 183 3.12 -6.17 -12.11
N LEU A 184 3.46 -5.44 -13.15
CA LEU A 184 4.69 -5.64 -13.92
C LEU A 184 5.95 -5.25 -13.14
N ASP A 185 5.84 -4.28 -12.22
CA ASP A 185 6.97 -3.76 -11.43
C ASP A 185 7.34 -4.65 -10.23
N ILE A 186 6.64 -5.76 -9.98
CA ILE A 186 7.05 -6.73 -8.95
C ILE A 186 8.41 -7.34 -9.34
N PRO A 187 9.50 -7.14 -8.55
CA PRO A 187 10.82 -7.60 -8.91
C PRO A 187 10.99 -9.10 -8.60
N LEU A 188 10.91 -9.95 -9.61
CA LEU A 188 11.05 -11.40 -9.47
C LEU A 188 12.47 -11.90 -9.70
N SER A 189 13.38 -11.06 -10.19
CA SER A 189 14.77 -11.41 -10.49
C SER A 189 15.70 -10.20 -10.37
N LYS A 190 16.99 -10.45 -10.17
CA LYS A 190 18.05 -9.41 -10.05
C LYS A 190 18.14 -8.46 -11.26
N GLY A 191 17.70 -8.88 -12.44
CA GLY A 191 17.69 -8.03 -13.63
C GLY A 191 16.51 -7.06 -13.72
N HIS A 192 15.57 -7.10 -12.77
CA HIS A 192 14.41 -6.21 -12.77
C HIS A 192 14.79 -4.79 -12.30
N PRO A 193 14.35 -3.70 -12.96
CA PRO A 193 14.72 -2.32 -12.60
C PRO A 193 14.47 -1.96 -11.14
N THR A 194 13.43 -2.51 -10.53
CA THR A 194 13.04 -2.25 -9.13
C THR A 194 13.82 -3.10 -8.11
N TRP A 195 14.55 -4.14 -8.56
CA TRP A 195 15.21 -5.08 -7.68
C TRP A 195 16.15 -4.43 -6.67
N ASP A 196 17.08 -3.61 -7.15
CA ASP A 196 18.12 -3.00 -6.29
C ASP A 196 17.53 -2.04 -5.25
N LEU A 197 16.44 -1.34 -5.60
CA LEU A 197 15.76 -0.47 -4.63
C LEU A 197 15.07 -1.31 -3.53
N VAL A 198 14.44 -2.42 -3.88
CA VAL A 198 13.84 -3.35 -2.90
C VAL A 198 14.91 -3.94 -1.97
N GLN A 199 16.09 -4.30 -2.51
CA GLN A 199 17.19 -4.80 -1.68
C GLN A 199 17.70 -3.72 -0.71
N ARG A 200 17.98 -2.52 -1.20
CA ARG A 200 18.40 -1.39 -0.34
C ARG A 200 17.34 -1.04 0.71
N THR A 201 16.06 -1.08 0.35
CA THR A 201 14.98 -0.87 1.32
C THR A 201 15.02 -1.95 2.40
N SER A 202 15.12 -3.21 2.01
CA SER A 202 15.20 -4.35 2.95
C SER A 202 16.39 -4.23 3.92
N GLU A 203 17.56 -3.90 3.42
CA GLU A 203 18.79 -3.69 4.21
C GLU A 203 18.64 -2.48 5.14
N GLY A 204 18.00 -1.41 4.67
CA GLY A 204 17.79 -0.18 5.43
C GLY A 204 16.71 -0.27 6.51
N LEU A 205 15.87 -1.32 6.56
CA LEU A 205 14.81 -1.47 7.57
C LEU A 205 15.35 -1.45 9.00
N GLU A 206 16.62 -1.81 9.22
CA GLU A 206 17.27 -1.75 10.53
C GLU A 206 17.28 -0.32 11.09
N SER A 207 17.43 0.70 10.24
CA SER A 207 17.41 2.11 10.65
C SER A 207 16.06 2.55 11.24
N LEU A 208 15.01 1.81 10.96
CA LEU A 208 13.65 2.05 11.44
C LEU A 208 13.26 1.16 12.63
N ALA A 209 14.10 0.21 13.04
CA ALA A 209 13.78 -0.77 14.08
C ALA A 209 13.50 -0.17 15.45
N CYS A 210 14.03 1.03 15.74
CA CYS A 210 13.75 1.77 16.98
C CYS A 210 12.43 2.56 16.94
N LYS A 211 11.76 2.64 15.78
CA LYS A 211 10.50 3.36 15.65
C LYS A 211 9.34 2.48 16.12
N PRO A 212 8.35 3.04 16.84
CA PRO A 212 7.14 2.29 17.14
C PRO A 212 6.47 1.80 15.86
N ALA A 213 6.17 0.50 15.80
CA ALA A 213 5.54 -0.11 14.65
C ALA A 213 4.35 -0.99 15.05
N LEU A 214 3.24 -0.84 14.32
CA LEU A 214 2.05 -1.68 14.40
C LEU A 214 1.92 -2.47 13.10
N LEU A 215 1.86 -3.80 13.20
CA LEU A 215 1.56 -4.70 12.10
C LEU A 215 0.11 -5.16 12.24
N LEU A 216 -0.78 -4.76 11.32
CA LEU A 216 -2.14 -5.30 11.21
C LEU A 216 -2.16 -6.32 10.08
N TRP A 217 -2.57 -7.56 10.39
CA TRP A 217 -2.39 -8.64 9.44
C TRP A 217 -3.61 -9.53 9.28
N GLY A 218 -4.21 -9.51 8.08
CA GLY A 218 -5.24 -10.45 7.69
C GLY A 218 -4.61 -11.79 7.27
N LEU A 219 -4.95 -12.89 7.97
CA LEU A 219 -4.35 -14.19 7.69
C LEU A 219 -4.87 -14.87 6.43
N ARG A 220 -6.03 -14.43 5.92
CA ARG A 220 -6.62 -14.98 4.69
C ARG A 220 -6.15 -14.25 3.42
N ASP A 221 -5.16 -13.37 3.56
CA ASP A 221 -4.52 -12.73 2.41
C ASP A 221 -3.81 -13.77 1.54
N PHE A 222 -4.15 -13.79 0.26
CA PHE A 222 -3.55 -14.70 -0.72
C PHE A 222 -2.27 -14.15 -1.35
N VAL A 223 -1.95 -12.86 -1.11
CA VAL A 223 -0.73 -12.17 -1.59
C VAL A 223 0.32 -12.15 -0.49
N PHE A 224 0.02 -11.46 0.62
CA PHE A 224 0.92 -11.34 1.77
C PHE A 224 0.61 -12.41 2.81
N THR A 225 0.88 -13.65 2.43
CA THR A 225 0.65 -14.86 3.23
C THR A 225 1.46 -14.88 4.54
N PRO A 226 1.18 -15.78 5.51
CA PRO A 226 1.87 -15.81 6.80
C PRO A 226 3.41 -15.70 6.78
N PRO A 227 4.16 -16.26 5.81
CA PRO A 227 5.61 -16.05 5.72
C PRO A 227 6.04 -14.57 5.69
N TYR A 228 5.22 -13.65 5.16
CA TYR A 228 5.53 -12.21 5.19
C TYR A 228 5.44 -11.64 6.61
N LEU A 229 4.42 -12.02 7.37
CA LEU A 229 4.30 -11.63 8.78
C LEU A 229 5.45 -12.19 9.62
N GLU A 230 5.83 -13.46 9.39
CA GLU A 230 6.97 -14.07 10.06
C GLU A 230 8.29 -13.36 9.72
N GLN A 231 8.45 -12.91 8.47
CA GLN A 231 9.60 -12.09 8.09
C GLN A 231 9.60 -10.74 8.81
N TRP A 232 8.46 -10.07 8.93
CA TRP A 232 8.35 -8.83 9.72
C TRP A 232 8.73 -9.03 11.18
N ARG A 233 8.29 -10.12 11.81
CA ARG A 233 8.66 -10.47 13.19
C ARG A 233 10.16 -10.72 13.36
N ARG A 234 10.85 -11.16 12.32
CA ARG A 234 12.32 -11.29 12.32
C ARG A 234 13.01 -9.95 12.14
N VAL A 235 12.50 -9.10 11.25
CA VAL A 235 13.07 -7.78 10.95
C VAL A 235 12.85 -6.83 12.13
N TRP A 236 11.65 -6.81 12.69
CA TRP A 236 11.30 -5.97 13.85
C TRP A 236 10.65 -6.78 14.98
N PRO A 237 11.44 -7.48 15.78
CA PRO A 237 10.93 -8.30 16.90
C PRO A 237 10.11 -7.53 17.92
N GLY A 238 10.34 -6.21 18.05
CA GLY A 238 9.63 -5.32 18.94
C GLY A 238 8.34 -4.71 18.37
N ALA A 239 8.00 -4.98 17.10
CA ALA A 239 6.78 -4.45 16.51
C ALA A 239 5.53 -5.07 17.16
N ASN A 240 4.52 -4.24 17.39
CA ASN A 240 3.22 -4.72 17.88
C ASN A 240 2.46 -5.39 16.73
N ALA A 241 2.32 -6.69 16.76
CA ALA A 241 1.61 -7.44 15.73
C ALA A 241 0.20 -7.82 16.18
N HIS A 242 -0.82 -7.30 15.50
CA HIS A 242 -2.21 -7.67 15.68
C HIS A 242 -2.72 -8.46 14.48
N VAL A 243 -3.12 -9.68 14.72
CA VAL A 243 -3.54 -10.63 13.69
C VAL A 243 -5.06 -10.68 13.63
N LEU A 244 -5.59 -10.59 12.41
CA LEU A 244 -7.01 -10.69 12.08
C LEU A 244 -7.22 -12.03 11.36
N PRO A 245 -7.63 -13.10 12.05
CA PRO A 245 -7.63 -14.46 11.49
C PRO A 245 -8.61 -14.65 10.34
N ASP A 246 -9.65 -13.84 10.31
CA ASP A 246 -10.72 -13.93 9.31
C ASP A 246 -10.66 -12.85 8.23
N ALA A 247 -9.71 -11.90 8.29
CA ALA A 247 -9.54 -10.85 7.29
C ALA A 247 -8.63 -11.30 6.14
N GLY A 248 -8.97 -10.85 4.93
CA GLY A 248 -8.19 -11.03 3.71
C GLY A 248 -7.19 -9.91 3.45
N HIS A 249 -6.90 -9.70 2.17
CA HIS A 249 -5.97 -8.67 1.72
C HIS A 249 -6.47 -7.24 2.04
N TRP A 250 -7.75 -6.96 1.82
CA TRP A 250 -8.37 -5.67 2.17
C TRP A 250 -8.97 -5.70 3.57
N LEU A 251 -8.11 -5.85 4.58
CA LEU A 251 -8.52 -5.96 5.99
C LEU A 251 -9.33 -4.77 6.49
N LEU A 252 -9.15 -3.58 5.90
CA LEU A 252 -9.96 -2.37 6.17
C LEU A 252 -11.42 -2.49 5.68
N GLU A 253 -11.69 -3.44 4.78
CA GLU A 253 -13.03 -3.78 4.34
C GLU A 253 -13.64 -4.94 5.14
N ASP A 254 -12.83 -5.92 5.53
CA ASP A 254 -13.29 -7.08 6.28
C ASP A 254 -13.55 -6.78 7.75
N GLU A 255 -12.68 -5.96 8.38
CA GLU A 255 -12.71 -5.64 9.81
C GLU A 255 -12.48 -4.12 10.04
N PRO A 256 -13.34 -3.24 9.48
CA PRO A 256 -13.13 -1.79 9.49
C PRO A 256 -13.07 -1.18 10.90
N GLU A 257 -13.98 -1.59 11.81
CA GLU A 257 -14.03 -1.02 13.17
C GLU A 257 -12.78 -1.40 13.98
N GLU A 258 -12.35 -2.67 13.90
CA GLU A 258 -11.17 -3.13 14.63
C GLU A 258 -9.89 -2.48 14.08
N CYS A 259 -9.76 -2.38 12.76
CA CYS A 259 -8.64 -1.71 12.13
C CYS A 259 -8.58 -0.22 12.53
N CYS A 260 -9.70 0.51 12.42
CA CYS A 260 -9.78 1.91 12.82
C CYS A 260 -9.38 2.08 14.29
N ARG A 261 -9.96 1.30 15.18
CA ARG A 261 -9.68 1.34 16.62
C ARG A 261 -8.20 1.11 16.93
N ARG A 262 -7.56 0.13 16.27
CA ARG A 262 -6.14 -0.19 16.48
C ARG A 262 -5.23 0.90 15.95
N ILE A 263 -5.49 1.42 14.76
CA ILE A 263 -4.72 2.50 14.16
C ILE A 263 -4.81 3.75 15.04
N GLU A 264 -6.03 4.12 15.43
CA GLU A 264 -6.27 5.30 16.27
C GLU A 264 -5.59 5.19 17.64
N ALA A 265 -5.76 4.07 18.33
CA ALA A 265 -5.12 3.86 19.64
C ALA A 265 -3.60 3.90 19.56
N PHE A 266 -3.01 3.33 18.51
CA PHE A 266 -1.56 3.32 18.30
C PHE A 266 -1.00 4.70 17.95
N LEU A 267 -1.70 5.48 17.15
CA LEU A 267 -1.23 6.81 16.74
C LEU A 267 -1.42 7.86 17.84
N ARG A 268 -2.31 7.63 18.80
CA ARG A 268 -2.50 8.50 19.99
C ARG A 268 -1.55 8.21 21.15
N SER A 269 -0.89 7.04 21.18
CA SER A 269 0.09 6.68 22.19
C SER A 269 1.44 7.37 21.94
#